data_6b8668cd7de5bcfcd141f7338b5e0c2c
#
_entry.id   6b8668cd7de5bcfcd141f7338b5e0c2c
#
_cell.length_a   1.000
_cell.length_b   1.000
_cell.length_c   1.000
_cell.angle_alpha   90.00
_cell.angle_beta   90.00
_cell.angle_gamma   90.00
#
_symmetry.space_group_name_H-M   'P 1'
#
loop_
_entity.id
_entity.type
_entity.pdbx_description
1 polymer ?
#
loop_
_entity_poly.entity_id
_entity_poly.type
_entity_poly.pdbx_seq_one_letter_code
_entity_poly.pdbx_strand_id
1 'polypeptide(L)'
;IGNTVLKEGDWITMNGTVGKIYKGQLDLIPANPKTHEEYKQLMDWADEVRKLKIRTNAETPADARQAIQFGAQGIGLCRTEHMFFDEDRILAVRKMILADNEQDRRSAVMELLPYQKQDFMGILKAMEGLPVTIRLLDPPLHEFITLTQEQIQELADHVGLKKSAVEKRINGLHELNPMLGHRGCRLGIAYPEITGMQARAILEATEELTREGTSVLPEIMIPLVGTVTEFVDQEQIIRATAKDVFEEHYKSGTEPV
;
A
#
# COMPACT_ATOMS: atom_id res chain seq x y z
N ILE A 1 10.65 -25.22 25.74
CA ILE A 1 11.63 -24.23 26.23
C ILE A 1 12.03 -24.64 27.63
N GLY A 2 13.29 -24.98 27.85
CA GLY A 2 13.72 -25.68 29.07
C GLY A 2 12.95 -27.01 29.22
N ASN A 3 12.35 -27.25 30.37
CA ASN A 3 11.54 -28.44 30.61
C ASN A 3 10.04 -28.25 30.31
N THR A 4 9.65 -27.08 29.78
CA THR A 4 8.25 -26.77 29.48
C THR A 4 7.94 -27.12 28.04
N VAL A 5 6.95 -27.99 27.82
CA VAL A 5 6.40 -28.33 26.52
C VAL A 5 5.18 -27.46 26.26
N LEU A 6 5.17 -26.77 25.13
CA LEU A 6 4.02 -26.01 24.61
C LEU A 6 3.38 -26.82 23.51
N LYS A 7 2.06 -26.81 23.42
CA LYS A 7 1.26 -27.47 22.40
C LYS A 7 0.55 -26.41 21.56
N GLU A 8 0.13 -26.78 20.38
CA GLU A 8 -0.75 -25.95 19.56
C GLU A 8 -2.03 -25.61 20.33
N GLY A 9 -2.39 -24.31 20.33
CA GLY A 9 -3.51 -23.79 21.13
C GLY A 9 -3.14 -23.29 22.54
N ASP A 10 -1.91 -23.53 23.03
CA ASP A 10 -1.46 -22.98 24.31
C ASP A 10 -1.23 -21.46 24.20
N TRP A 11 -1.79 -20.72 25.16
CA TRP A 11 -1.51 -19.29 25.30
C TRP A 11 -0.11 -19.05 25.87
N ILE A 12 0.59 -18.11 25.22
CA ILE A 12 1.89 -17.60 25.70
C ILE A 12 1.89 -16.07 25.65
N THR A 13 2.59 -15.46 26.58
CA THR A 13 2.86 -14.01 26.55
C THR A 13 4.35 -13.79 26.34
N MET A 14 4.71 -12.96 25.37
CA MET A 14 6.09 -12.66 25.04
C MET A 14 6.47 -11.24 25.45
N ASN A 15 7.64 -11.11 26.08
CA ASN A 15 8.26 -9.82 26.34
C ASN A 15 9.55 -9.72 25.53
N GLY A 16 9.47 -9.05 24.38
CA GLY A 16 10.58 -8.89 23.45
C GLY A 16 11.73 -8.03 24.01
N THR A 17 11.44 -7.10 24.93
CA THR A 17 12.45 -6.21 25.50
C THR A 17 13.48 -6.98 26.34
N VAL A 18 13.05 -7.99 27.09
CA VAL A 18 13.92 -8.80 27.96
C VAL A 18 14.09 -10.24 27.46
N GLY A 19 13.53 -10.57 26.30
CA GLY A 19 13.64 -11.90 25.70
C GLY A 19 12.98 -13.01 26.50
N LYS A 20 11.89 -12.73 27.25
CA LYS A 20 11.19 -13.70 28.08
C LYS A 20 9.87 -14.14 27.46
N ILE A 21 9.56 -15.42 27.66
CA ILE A 21 8.28 -16.02 27.30
C ILE A 21 7.63 -16.54 28.59
N TYR A 22 6.37 -16.19 28.80
CA TYR A 22 5.56 -16.62 29.93
C TYR A 22 4.48 -17.57 29.42
N LYS A 23 4.23 -18.64 30.15
CA LYS A 23 3.13 -19.55 29.84
C LYS A 23 1.81 -18.90 30.32
N GLY A 24 0.82 -18.91 29.45
CA GLY A 24 -0.49 -18.33 29.72
C GLY A 24 -0.64 -16.92 29.15
N GLN A 25 -1.85 -16.41 29.22
CA GLN A 25 -2.23 -15.06 28.84
C GLN A 25 -2.07 -14.14 30.06
N LEU A 26 -1.12 -13.21 29.98
CA LEU A 26 -0.95 -12.17 30.99
C LEU A 26 -1.65 -10.89 30.50
N ASP A 27 -2.10 -10.08 31.48
CA ASP A 27 -2.63 -8.75 31.19
C ASP A 27 -1.54 -7.87 30.58
N LEU A 28 -1.86 -7.27 29.41
CA LEU A 28 -0.97 -6.35 28.73
C LEU A 28 -1.38 -4.91 29.05
N ILE A 29 -0.40 -4.07 29.31
CA ILE A 29 -0.62 -2.62 29.45
C ILE A 29 -0.60 -2.04 28.03
N PRO A 30 -1.74 -1.51 27.53
CA PRO A 30 -1.76 -0.89 26.21
C PRO A 30 -0.86 0.35 26.20
N ALA A 31 0.01 0.46 25.20
CA ALA A 31 0.79 1.67 24.98
C ALA A 31 -0.15 2.81 24.57
N ASN A 32 -0.44 3.71 25.50
CA ASN A 32 -1.25 4.89 25.25
C ASN A 32 -0.49 6.14 25.72
N PRO A 33 0.02 6.97 24.79
CA PRO A 33 0.78 8.18 25.15
C PRO A 33 0.01 9.14 26.05
N LYS A 34 -1.33 9.13 25.97
CA LYS A 34 -2.18 10.03 26.76
C LYS A 34 -2.29 9.63 28.25
N THR A 35 -1.98 8.38 28.59
CA THR A 35 -2.07 7.86 29.96
C THR A 35 -0.72 7.77 30.68
N HIS A 36 0.38 8.03 29.96
CA HIS A 36 1.75 8.03 30.49
C HIS A 36 2.29 9.46 30.55
N GLU A 37 2.09 10.13 31.66
CA GLU A 37 2.44 11.54 31.84
C GLU A 37 3.93 11.81 31.60
N GLU A 38 4.82 10.94 32.11
CA GLU A 38 6.27 11.09 31.91
C GLU A 38 6.67 10.95 30.45
N TYR A 39 6.05 10.02 29.71
CA TYR A 39 6.27 9.86 28.27
C TYR A 39 5.80 11.11 27.52
N LYS A 40 4.60 11.59 27.83
CA LYS A 40 4.06 12.80 27.21
C LYS A 40 4.97 14.00 27.46
N GLN A 41 5.41 14.19 28.70
CA GLN A 41 6.28 15.30 29.05
C GLN A 41 7.63 15.25 28.32
N LEU A 42 8.22 14.04 28.18
CA LEU A 42 9.45 13.87 27.40
C LEU A 42 9.24 14.22 25.92
N MET A 43 8.11 13.81 25.33
CA MET A 43 7.78 14.11 23.96
C MET A 43 7.50 15.61 23.73
N ASP A 44 6.82 16.26 24.69
CA ASP A 44 6.58 17.72 24.66
C ASP A 44 7.92 18.49 24.66
N TRP A 45 8.87 18.11 25.52
CA TRP A 45 10.22 18.69 25.51
C TRP A 45 10.97 18.44 24.20
N ALA A 46 10.85 17.23 23.64
CA ALA A 46 11.46 16.94 22.34
C ALA A 46 10.86 17.79 21.23
N ASP A 47 9.54 18.02 21.28
CA ASP A 47 8.83 18.85 20.30
C ASP A 47 9.21 20.34 20.37
N GLU A 48 9.56 20.84 21.55
CA GLU A 48 10.05 22.22 21.74
C GLU A 48 11.42 22.48 21.08
N VAL A 49 12.29 21.45 21.03
CA VAL A 49 13.68 21.63 20.56
C VAL A 49 13.91 21.08 19.16
N ARG A 50 13.10 20.16 18.67
CA ARG A 50 13.26 19.59 17.33
C ARG A 50 12.95 20.60 16.24
N LYS A 51 13.71 20.51 15.12
CA LYS A 51 13.50 21.32 13.91
C LYS A 51 12.78 20.56 12.81
N LEU A 52 12.95 19.23 12.76
CA LEU A 52 12.33 18.36 11.76
C LEU A 52 11.00 17.81 12.26
N LYS A 53 10.08 17.64 11.33
CA LYS A 53 8.83 16.92 11.56
C LYS A 53 9.06 15.42 11.44
N ILE A 54 8.23 14.62 12.14
CA ILE A 54 8.31 13.17 12.11
C ILE A 54 7.14 12.63 11.32
N ARG A 55 7.45 11.81 10.30
CA ARG A 55 6.49 11.04 9.53
C ARG A 55 6.66 9.55 9.84
N THR A 56 5.56 8.83 9.88
CA THR A 56 5.52 7.39 10.15
C THR A 56 5.23 6.59 8.89
N ASN A 57 5.36 5.27 8.98
CA ASN A 57 4.79 4.35 8.00
C ASN A 57 3.40 3.94 8.46
N ALA A 58 2.41 3.98 7.58
CA ALA A 58 1.06 3.49 7.81
C ALA A 58 0.41 3.08 6.49
N GLU A 59 -0.27 1.94 6.49
CA GLU A 59 -0.91 1.37 5.31
C GLU A 59 -2.43 1.26 5.44
N THR A 60 -2.96 1.47 6.65
CA THR A 60 -4.41 1.43 6.92
C THR A 60 -4.89 2.69 7.64
N PRO A 61 -6.20 3.02 7.56
CA PRO A 61 -6.77 4.12 8.33
C PRO A 61 -6.61 3.93 9.85
N ALA A 62 -6.56 2.70 10.33
CA ALA A 62 -6.35 2.38 11.75
C ALA A 62 -4.93 2.74 12.18
N ASP A 63 -3.92 2.33 11.41
CA ASP A 63 -2.51 2.67 11.64
C ASP A 63 -2.29 4.18 11.61
N ALA A 64 -2.92 4.87 10.62
CA ALA A 64 -2.83 6.31 10.50
C ALA A 64 -3.38 7.03 11.76
N ARG A 65 -4.55 6.63 12.24
CA ARG A 65 -5.11 7.18 13.49
C ARG A 65 -4.23 6.90 14.71
N GLN A 66 -3.68 5.70 14.81
CA GLN A 66 -2.76 5.36 15.88
C GLN A 66 -1.49 6.20 15.81
N ALA A 67 -0.93 6.38 14.62
CA ALA A 67 0.25 7.20 14.38
C ALA A 67 0.05 8.66 14.88
N ILE A 68 -1.10 9.26 14.58
CA ILE A 68 -1.45 10.60 15.07
C ILE A 68 -1.49 10.62 16.61
N GLN A 69 -2.05 9.58 17.24
CA GLN A 69 -2.08 9.50 18.71
C GLN A 69 -0.69 9.48 19.32
N PHE A 70 0.31 8.94 18.62
CA PHE A 70 1.71 8.92 19.02
C PHE A 70 2.50 10.15 18.55
N GLY A 71 1.84 11.16 17.97
CA GLY A 71 2.45 12.44 17.61
C GLY A 71 3.07 12.48 16.22
N ALA A 72 2.72 11.55 15.32
CA ALA A 72 3.15 11.62 13.94
C ALA A 72 2.54 12.84 13.23
N GLN A 73 3.34 13.49 12.39
CA GLN A 73 2.99 14.72 11.67
C GLN A 73 2.89 14.49 10.16
N GLY A 74 2.63 13.28 9.78
CA GLY A 74 2.42 12.83 8.41
C GLY A 74 2.75 11.36 8.24
N ILE A 75 2.41 10.82 7.07
CA ILE A 75 2.86 9.52 6.60
C ILE A 75 4.04 9.72 5.65
N GLY A 76 5.18 9.13 5.99
CA GLY A 76 6.39 9.16 5.15
C GLY A 76 6.45 8.01 4.16
N LEU A 77 5.70 6.94 4.41
CA LEU A 77 5.55 5.81 3.50
C LEU A 77 4.21 5.09 3.73
N CYS A 78 3.36 5.12 2.70
CA CYS A 78 2.23 4.23 2.55
C CYS A 78 2.55 3.25 1.40
N ARG A 79 2.62 1.95 1.71
CA ARG A 79 2.93 0.88 0.75
C ARG A 79 1.65 0.37 0.12
N THR A 80 1.46 0.65 -1.16
CA THR A 80 0.21 0.28 -1.86
C THR A 80 0.09 -1.22 -2.12
N GLU A 81 1.19 -1.96 -2.14
CA GLU A 81 1.19 -3.41 -2.32
C GLU A 81 0.41 -4.16 -1.25
N HIS A 82 0.39 -3.67 -0.01
CA HIS A 82 -0.35 -4.30 1.08
C HIS A 82 -1.87 -4.28 0.85
N MET A 83 -2.35 -3.33 0.05
CA MET A 83 -3.76 -3.20 -0.30
C MET A 83 -4.22 -4.26 -1.32
N PHE A 84 -3.31 -4.99 -1.96
CA PHE A 84 -3.61 -5.96 -3.01
C PHE A 84 -3.79 -7.40 -2.53
N PHE A 85 -3.44 -7.69 -1.27
CA PHE A 85 -3.46 -9.05 -0.75
C PHE A 85 -4.83 -9.51 -0.23
N ASP A 86 -5.82 -8.63 -0.13
CA ASP A 86 -7.17 -8.98 0.28
C ASP A 86 -7.83 -9.95 -0.71
N GLU A 87 -8.65 -10.88 -0.23
CA GLU A 87 -9.22 -11.97 -1.02
C GLU A 87 -10.07 -11.49 -2.21
N ASP A 88 -10.77 -10.37 -2.05
CA ASP A 88 -11.61 -9.75 -3.09
C ASP A 88 -10.83 -9.02 -4.19
N ARG A 89 -9.55 -8.76 -3.98
CA ARG A 89 -8.67 -7.97 -4.86
C ARG A 89 -7.59 -8.81 -5.53
N ILE A 90 -7.07 -9.81 -4.82
CA ILE A 90 -5.92 -10.59 -5.28
C ILE A 90 -6.18 -11.30 -6.62
N LEU A 91 -7.43 -11.63 -6.92
CA LEU A 91 -7.79 -12.24 -8.20
C LEU A 91 -7.58 -11.26 -9.37
N ALA A 92 -7.95 -9.99 -9.21
CA ALA A 92 -7.72 -8.95 -10.23
C ALA A 92 -6.22 -8.71 -10.46
N VAL A 93 -5.41 -8.71 -9.39
CA VAL A 93 -3.94 -8.64 -9.48
C VAL A 93 -3.39 -9.83 -10.27
N ARG A 94 -3.85 -11.04 -9.99
CA ARG A 94 -3.42 -12.26 -10.70
C ARG A 94 -3.84 -12.26 -12.16
N LYS A 95 -5.05 -11.78 -12.50
CA LYS A 95 -5.48 -11.57 -13.88
C LYS A 95 -4.57 -10.58 -14.60
N MET A 96 -4.24 -9.46 -13.97
CA MET A 96 -3.29 -8.47 -14.49
C MET A 96 -1.93 -9.11 -14.83
N ILE A 97 -1.38 -9.92 -13.90
CA ILE A 97 -0.09 -10.60 -14.08
C ILE A 97 -0.13 -11.61 -15.22
N LEU A 98 -1.26 -12.29 -15.40
CA LEU A 98 -1.45 -13.34 -16.43
C LEU A 98 -1.90 -12.77 -17.78
N ALA A 99 -2.22 -11.50 -17.88
CA ALA A 99 -2.66 -10.89 -19.13
C ALA A 99 -1.57 -10.93 -20.23
N ASP A 100 -1.93 -11.37 -21.42
CA ASP A 100 -1.00 -11.51 -22.54
C ASP A 100 -0.83 -10.22 -23.36
N ASN A 101 -1.76 -9.28 -23.22
CA ASN A 101 -1.76 -8.01 -23.94
C ASN A 101 -2.14 -6.85 -23.02
N GLU A 102 -1.90 -5.63 -23.48
CA GLU A 102 -2.16 -4.41 -22.74
C GLU A 102 -3.66 -4.23 -22.43
N GLN A 103 -4.55 -4.56 -23.35
CA GLN A 103 -5.99 -4.36 -23.17
C GLN A 103 -6.54 -5.20 -22.05
N ASP A 104 -6.20 -6.49 -22.00
CA ASP A 104 -6.63 -7.40 -20.92
C ASP A 104 -6.00 -6.99 -19.59
N ARG A 105 -4.73 -6.57 -19.59
CA ARG A 105 -4.05 -6.08 -18.40
C ARG A 105 -4.69 -4.80 -17.90
N ARG A 106 -4.99 -3.85 -18.78
CA ARG A 106 -5.70 -2.60 -18.44
C ARG A 106 -7.08 -2.90 -17.83
N SER A 107 -7.83 -3.84 -18.41
CA SER A 107 -9.14 -4.23 -17.87
C SER A 107 -9.03 -4.79 -16.46
N ALA A 108 -8.07 -5.70 -16.23
CA ALA A 108 -7.82 -6.28 -14.90
C ALA A 108 -7.36 -5.25 -13.87
N VAL A 109 -6.45 -4.34 -14.27
CA VAL A 109 -5.97 -3.26 -13.39
C VAL A 109 -7.12 -2.32 -13.00
N MET A 110 -8.03 -2.02 -13.92
CA MET A 110 -9.17 -1.15 -13.62
C MET A 110 -10.20 -1.77 -12.66
N GLU A 111 -10.23 -3.12 -12.53
CA GLU A 111 -11.02 -3.78 -11.46
C GLU A 111 -10.52 -3.36 -10.06
N LEU A 112 -9.25 -2.95 -9.90
CA LEU A 112 -8.64 -2.54 -8.63
C LEU A 112 -8.90 -1.07 -8.27
N LEU A 113 -9.25 -0.24 -9.25
CA LEU A 113 -9.42 1.21 -9.06
C LEU A 113 -10.37 1.57 -7.91
N PRO A 114 -11.60 1.03 -7.83
CA PRO A 114 -12.55 1.40 -6.76
C PRO A 114 -12.04 1.01 -5.37
N TYR A 115 -11.35 -0.11 -5.24
CA TYR A 115 -10.78 -0.56 -3.98
C TYR A 115 -9.67 0.36 -3.51
N GLN A 116 -8.68 0.64 -4.39
CA GLN A 116 -7.57 1.53 -4.04
C GLN A 116 -8.04 2.95 -3.74
N LYS A 117 -9.00 3.47 -4.51
CA LYS A 117 -9.62 4.77 -4.23
C LYS A 117 -10.20 4.81 -2.82
N GLN A 118 -10.95 3.78 -2.42
CA GLN A 118 -11.55 3.70 -1.09
C GLN A 118 -10.48 3.63 0.01
N ASP A 119 -9.41 2.87 -0.19
CA ASP A 119 -8.29 2.78 0.75
C ASP A 119 -7.61 4.14 0.94
N PHE A 120 -7.32 4.84 -0.17
CA PHE A 120 -6.72 6.17 -0.11
C PHE A 120 -7.63 7.19 0.54
N MET A 121 -8.94 7.17 0.25
CA MET A 121 -9.92 8.00 0.96
C MET A 121 -9.87 7.78 2.47
N GLY A 122 -9.82 6.53 2.90
CA GLY A 122 -9.74 6.19 4.32
C GLY A 122 -8.49 6.70 5.01
N ILE A 123 -7.32 6.56 4.37
CA ILE A 123 -6.03 7.01 4.90
C ILE A 123 -5.95 8.54 4.88
N LEU A 124 -6.29 9.19 3.76
CA LEU A 124 -6.24 10.64 3.60
C LEU A 124 -7.17 11.34 4.58
N LYS A 125 -8.39 10.80 4.77
CA LYS A 125 -9.35 11.31 5.76
C LYS A 125 -8.85 11.16 7.21
N ALA A 126 -8.18 10.04 7.52
CA ALA A 126 -7.56 9.85 8.84
C ALA A 126 -6.39 10.81 9.10
N MET A 127 -5.73 11.28 8.04
CA MET A 127 -4.58 12.18 8.08
C MET A 127 -4.92 13.63 7.72
N GLU A 128 -6.16 14.03 7.85
CA GLU A 128 -6.64 15.38 7.50
C GLU A 128 -5.66 16.49 7.91
N GLY A 129 -5.30 17.34 6.95
CA GLY A 129 -4.34 18.44 7.13
C GLY A 129 -2.86 18.02 7.24
N LEU A 130 -2.56 16.72 7.18
CA LEU A 130 -1.20 16.20 7.28
C LEU A 130 -0.75 15.54 5.96
N PRO A 131 0.54 15.64 5.59
CA PRO A 131 1.04 15.05 4.35
C PRO A 131 1.08 13.53 4.40
N VAL A 132 0.74 12.91 3.27
CA VAL A 132 0.72 11.45 3.09
C VAL A 132 1.50 11.08 1.84
N THR A 133 2.69 10.50 2.03
CA THR A 133 3.50 9.98 0.93
C THR A 133 3.04 8.58 0.56
N ILE A 134 2.42 8.44 -0.61
CA ILE A 134 1.89 7.19 -1.17
C ILE A 134 2.89 6.65 -2.19
N ARG A 135 3.48 5.50 -1.92
CA ARG A 135 4.39 4.85 -2.84
C ARG A 135 3.61 4.00 -3.84
N LEU A 136 3.81 4.25 -5.13
CA LEU A 136 3.29 3.38 -6.17
C LEU A 136 3.85 1.96 -6.05
N LEU A 137 3.24 1.00 -6.74
CA LEU A 137 3.57 -0.42 -6.66
C LEU A 137 5.08 -0.65 -6.82
N ASP A 138 5.69 -1.25 -5.79
CA ASP A 138 7.13 -1.47 -5.74
C ASP A 138 7.55 -2.93 -5.93
N PRO A 139 6.97 -3.95 -5.26
CA PRO A 139 7.49 -5.31 -5.32
C PRO A 139 7.34 -5.95 -6.71
N PRO A 140 8.17 -6.94 -7.04
CA PRO A 140 8.04 -7.69 -8.27
C PRO A 140 6.76 -8.53 -8.29
N LEU A 141 6.22 -8.76 -9.49
CA LEU A 141 4.91 -9.39 -9.66
C LEU A 141 4.82 -10.82 -9.11
N HIS A 142 5.93 -11.55 -9.02
CA HIS A 142 5.92 -12.92 -8.50
C HIS A 142 5.51 -13.01 -7.03
N GLU A 143 5.64 -11.92 -6.24
CA GLU A 143 5.19 -11.91 -4.84
C GLU A 143 3.67 -12.09 -4.69
N PHE A 144 2.89 -11.66 -5.69
CA PHE A 144 1.43 -11.79 -5.70
C PHE A 144 0.92 -13.16 -6.21
N ILE A 145 1.82 -13.98 -6.73
CA ILE A 145 1.44 -15.20 -7.44
C ILE A 145 2.17 -16.45 -6.89
N THR A 146 2.57 -16.40 -5.62
CA THR A 146 3.08 -17.58 -4.89
C THR A 146 1.89 -18.44 -4.49
N LEU A 147 1.64 -19.53 -5.25
CA LEU A 147 0.42 -20.34 -5.19
C LEU A 147 0.72 -21.82 -4.99
N THR A 148 -0.19 -22.52 -4.31
CA THR A 148 -0.20 -24.00 -4.30
C THR A 148 -0.69 -24.54 -5.64
N GLN A 149 -0.50 -25.84 -5.86
CA GLN A 149 -0.94 -26.51 -7.10
C GLN A 149 -2.46 -26.46 -7.29
N GLU A 150 -3.22 -26.49 -6.19
CA GLU A 150 -4.68 -26.35 -6.17
C GLU A 150 -5.08 -24.92 -6.58
N GLN A 151 -4.46 -23.92 -5.99
CA GLN A 151 -4.71 -22.50 -6.30
C GLN A 151 -4.34 -22.14 -7.75
N ILE A 152 -3.29 -22.76 -8.31
CA ILE A 152 -2.94 -22.59 -9.73
C ILE A 152 -4.04 -23.16 -10.63
N GLN A 153 -4.64 -24.31 -10.27
CA GLN A 153 -5.76 -24.86 -11.02
C GLN A 153 -6.99 -23.95 -10.95
N GLU A 154 -7.36 -23.50 -9.75
CA GLU A 154 -8.48 -22.58 -9.55
C GLU A 154 -8.30 -21.29 -10.35
N LEU A 155 -7.09 -20.71 -10.32
CA LEU A 155 -6.76 -19.51 -11.09
C LEU A 155 -6.85 -19.78 -12.61
N ALA A 156 -6.36 -20.91 -13.08
CA ALA A 156 -6.44 -21.29 -14.48
C ALA A 156 -7.89 -21.40 -14.97
N ASP A 157 -8.76 -22.01 -14.16
CA ASP A 157 -10.19 -22.12 -14.43
C ASP A 157 -10.87 -20.74 -14.48
N HIS A 158 -10.52 -19.84 -13.55
CA HIS A 158 -11.06 -18.47 -13.52
C HIS A 158 -10.67 -17.62 -14.72
N VAL A 159 -9.44 -17.76 -15.20
CA VAL A 159 -8.92 -16.96 -16.35
C VAL A 159 -9.11 -17.67 -17.69
N GLY A 160 -9.66 -18.86 -17.70
CA GLY A 160 -9.90 -19.67 -18.93
C GLY A 160 -8.62 -20.16 -19.61
N LEU A 161 -7.52 -20.31 -18.86
CA LEU A 161 -6.23 -20.79 -19.36
C LEU A 161 -5.98 -22.24 -18.93
N LYS A 162 -5.10 -22.92 -19.67
CA LYS A 162 -4.60 -24.23 -19.22
C LYS A 162 -3.67 -24.06 -18.02
N LYS A 163 -3.78 -24.95 -17.02
CA LYS A 163 -2.90 -24.96 -15.84
C LYS A 163 -1.42 -24.82 -16.22
N SER A 164 -0.97 -25.60 -17.21
CA SER A 164 0.43 -25.57 -17.68
C SER A 164 0.86 -24.21 -18.26
N ALA A 165 -0.05 -23.43 -18.81
CA ALA A 165 0.24 -22.08 -19.30
C ALA A 165 0.42 -21.11 -18.10
N VAL A 166 -0.43 -21.21 -17.08
CA VAL A 166 -0.32 -20.45 -15.84
C VAL A 166 0.99 -20.77 -15.13
N GLU A 167 1.33 -22.05 -14.94
CA GLU A 167 2.59 -22.49 -14.35
C GLU A 167 3.82 -21.95 -15.10
N LYS A 168 3.79 -22.02 -16.44
CA LYS A 168 4.88 -21.47 -17.26
C LYS A 168 5.06 -19.98 -17.04
N ARG A 169 3.96 -19.23 -16.92
CA ARG A 169 3.99 -17.79 -16.68
C ARG A 169 4.55 -17.47 -15.30
N ILE A 170 4.07 -18.15 -14.26
CA ILE A 170 4.56 -18.00 -12.89
C ILE A 170 6.07 -18.26 -12.82
N ASN A 171 6.51 -19.38 -13.42
CA ASN A 171 7.93 -19.72 -13.44
C ASN A 171 8.79 -18.69 -14.19
N GLY A 172 8.23 -18.05 -15.22
CA GLY A 172 8.90 -17.00 -15.99
C GLY A 172 9.04 -15.68 -15.24
N LEU A 173 8.28 -15.47 -14.17
CA LEU A 173 8.33 -14.26 -13.33
C LEU A 173 9.33 -14.38 -12.17
N HIS A 174 9.89 -15.57 -11.94
CA HIS A 174 10.83 -15.81 -10.85
C HIS A 174 12.12 -15.01 -11.05
N GLU A 175 12.43 -14.18 -10.08
CA GLU A 175 13.65 -13.37 -10.05
C GLU A 175 14.74 -14.05 -9.23
N LEU A 176 15.97 -14.08 -9.76
CA LEU A 176 17.14 -14.57 -9.00
C LEU A 176 17.48 -13.62 -7.84
N ASN A 177 17.30 -12.33 -8.06
CA ASN A 177 17.45 -11.30 -7.06
C ASN A 177 16.25 -10.32 -7.15
N PRO A 178 15.24 -10.45 -6.28
CA PRO A 178 14.07 -9.59 -6.30
C PRO A 178 14.37 -8.10 -6.14
N MET A 179 15.48 -7.74 -5.51
CA MET A 179 15.87 -6.32 -5.34
C MET A 179 16.33 -5.68 -6.65
N LEU A 180 16.89 -6.45 -7.57
CA LEU A 180 17.38 -6.01 -8.87
C LEU A 180 16.42 -6.36 -10.02
N GLY A 181 15.32 -7.02 -9.72
CA GLY A 181 14.36 -7.53 -10.68
C GLY A 181 13.44 -6.49 -11.30
N HIS A 182 12.40 -6.98 -11.98
CA HIS A 182 11.39 -6.19 -12.66
C HIS A 182 10.34 -5.68 -11.65
N ARG A 183 10.61 -4.54 -11.04
CA ARG A 183 9.81 -3.93 -9.98
C ARG A 183 9.89 -2.39 -10.01
N GLY A 184 9.06 -1.72 -9.22
CA GLY A 184 9.06 -0.27 -9.05
C GLY A 184 8.86 0.49 -10.36
N CYS A 185 9.63 1.54 -10.60
CA CYS A 185 9.53 2.34 -11.83
C CYS A 185 9.76 1.52 -13.08
N ARG A 186 10.62 0.48 -13.05
CA ARG A 186 10.86 -0.43 -14.20
C ARG A 186 9.58 -1.18 -14.58
N LEU A 187 8.80 -1.60 -13.59
CA LEU A 187 7.48 -2.21 -13.82
C LEU A 187 6.50 -1.18 -14.40
N GLY A 188 6.46 0.03 -13.85
CA GLY A 188 5.61 1.12 -14.34
C GLY A 188 5.95 1.58 -15.75
N ILE A 189 7.23 1.52 -16.16
CA ILE A 189 7.66 1.80 -17.55
C ILE A 189 7.18 0.70 -18.49
N ALA A 190 7.28 -0.57 -18.10
CA ALA A 190 6.85 -1.70 -18.92
C ALA A 190 5.31 -1.84 -18.99
N TYR A 191 4.61 -1.46 -17.92
CA TYR A 191 3.16 -1.57 -17.77
C TYR A 191 2.57 -0.24 -17.24
N PRO A 192 2.55 0.82 -18.07
CA PRO A 192 2.15 2.17 -17.66
C PRO A 192 0.73 2.28 -17.15
N GLU A 193 -0.14 1.34 -17.51
CA GLU A 193 -1.51 1.27 -17.02
C GLU A 193 -1.60 1.02 -15.50
N ILE A 194 -0.59 0.40 -14.88
CA ILE A 194 -0.53 0.22 -13.43
C ILE A 194 -0.31 1.57 -12.75
N THR A 195 0.68 2.32 -13.21
CA THR A 195 0.95 3.69 -12.74
C THR A 195 -0.26 4.60 -12.94
N GLY A 196 -0.88 4.55 -14.13
CA GLY A 196 -2.05 5.36 -14.46
C GLY A 196 -3.24 5.05 -13.54
N MET A 197 -3.54 3.77 -13.27
CA MET A 197 -4.62 3.38 -12.36
C MET A 197 -4.37 3.86 -10.93
N GLN A 198 -3.17 3.64 -10.39
CA GLN A 198 -2.85 4.07 -9.02
C GLN A 198 -2.89 5.60 -8.87
N ALA A 199 -2.32 6.32 -9.84
CA ALA A 199 -2.41 7.78 -9.88
C ALA A 199 -3.87 8.24 -9.93
N ARG A 200 -4.71 7.62 -10.76
CA ARG A 200 -6.14 7.91 -10.84
C ARG A 200 -6.85 7.67 -9.50
N ALA A 201 -6.60 6.56 -8.84
CA ALA A 201 -7.19 6.24 -7.54
C ALA A 201 -6.85 7.30 -6.47
N ILE A 202 -5.58 7.74 -6.42
CA ILE A 202 -5.13 8.77 -5.48
C ILE A 202 -5.80 10.11 -5.79
N LEU A 203 -5.82 10.51 -7.05
CA LEU A 203 -6.35 11.80 -7.49
C LEU A 203 -7.88 11.89 -7.33
N GLU A 204 -8.61 10.83 -7.67
CA GLU A 204 -10.05 10.77 -7.46
C GLU A 204 -10.41 10.79 -5.96
N ALA A 205 -9.65 10.08 -5.12
CA ALA A 205 -9.82 10.12 -3.67
C ALA A 205 -9.56 11.52 -3.11
N THR A 206 -8.52 12.18 -3.59
CA THR A 206 -8.15 13.55 -3.20
C THR A 206 -9.24 14.54 -3.56
N GLU A 207 -9.72 14.48 -4.78
CA GLU A 207 -10.72 15.39 -5.30
C GLU A 207 -12.07 15.21 -4.59
N GLU A 208 -12.49 13.97 -4.34
CA GLU A 208 -13.75 13.68 -3.62
C GLU A 208 -13.69 14.20 -2.18
N LEU A 209 -12.60 13.95 -1.46
CA LEU A 209 -12.42 14.45 -0.09
C LEU A 209 -12.33 15.98 -0.03
N THR A 210 -11.66 16.60 -1.00
CA THR A 210 -11.58 18.06 -1.09
C THR A 210 -12.96 18.69 -1.29
N ARG A 211 -13.81 18.08 -2.12
CA ARG A 211 -15.22 18.50 -2.28
C ARG A 211 -16.06 18.30 -1.02
N GLU A 212 -15.75 17.28 -0.21
CA GLU A 212 -16.38 17.10 1.11
C GLU A 212 -15.88 18.14 2.14
N GLY A 213 -14.93 19.00 1.79
CA GLY A 213 -14.33 20.01 2.69
C GLY A 213 -13.19 19.46 3.55
N THR A 214 -12.69 18.27 3.27
CA THR A 214 -11.55 17.67 3.98
C THR A 214 -10.24 18.15 3.35
N SER A 215 -9.36 18.76 4.14
CA SER A 215 -8.03 19.16 3.67
C SER A 215 -7.11 17.95 3.57
N VAL A 216 -6.64 17.61 2.37
CA VAL A 216 -5.77 16.45 2.13
C VAL A 216 -4.51 16.85 1.37
N LEU A 217 -3.37 16.25 1.72
CA LEU A 217 -2.05 16.58 1.19
C LEU A 217 -1.34 15.28 0.70
N PRO A 218 -1.79 14.67 -0.40
CA PRO A 218 -1.13 13.49 -0.95
C PRO A 218 0.17 13.85 -1.65
N GLU A 219 1.19 13.01 -1.46
CA GLU A 219 2.46 13.04 -2.17
C GLU A 219 2.65 11.68 -2.85
N ILE A 220 2.88 11.67 -4.17
CA ILE A 220 3.07 10.42 -4.92
C ILE A 220 4.56 10.12 -5.02
N MET A 221 4.97 8.94 -4.51
CA MET A 221 6.35 8.46 -4.60
C MET A 221 6.50 7.42 -5.71
N ILE A 222 7.37 7.70 -6.65
CA ILE A 222 7.79 6.75 -7.69
C ILE A 222 8.94 5.92 -7.16
N PRO A 223 8.77 4.59 -6.96
CA PRO A 223 9.79 3.76 -6.32
C PRO A 223 10.94 3.40 -7.28
N LEU A 224 12.14 3.18 -6.72
CA LEU A 224 13.33 2.64 -7.40
C LEU A 224 13.85 3.45 -8.60
N VAL A 225 13.57 4.74 -8.64
CA VAL A 225 14.11 5.62 -9.68
C VAL A 225 15.64 5.70 -9.56
N GLY A 226 16.33 5.39 -10.65
CA GLY A 226 17.79 5.47 -10.75
C GLY A 226 18.28 6.59 -11.66
N THR A 227 17.42 7.07 -12.56
CA THR A 227 17.76 8.13 -13.53
C THR A 227 16.65 9.16 -13.66
N VAL A 228 17.02 10.36 -14.11
CA VAL A 228 16.04 11.44 -14.41
C VAL A 228 15.03 11.00 -15.46
N THR A 229 15.47 10.24 -16.46
CA THR A 229 14.59 9.77 -17.55
C THR A 229 13.49 8.86 -17.05
N GLU A 230 13.81 7.93 -16.14
CA GLU A 230 12.81 7.06 -15.50
C GLU A 230 11.77 7.86 -14.69
N PHE A 231 12.25 8.89 -13.97
CA PHE A 231 11.36 9.77 -13.21
C PHE A 231 10.41 10.53 -14.15
N VAL A 232 10.94 11.16 -15.18
CA VAL A 232 10.16 11.97 -16.14
C VAL A 232 9.12 11.14 -16.87
N ASP A 233 9.46 9.90 -17.25
CA ASP A 233 8.52 8.98 -17.90
C ASP A 233 7.30 8.71 -17.01
N GLN A 234 7.54 8.36 -15.75
CA GLN A 234 6.45 8.07 -14.79
C GLN A 234 5.70 9.34 -14.38
N GLU A 235 6.39 10.46 -14.21
CA GLU A 235 5.76 11.76 -13.92
C GLU A 235 4.79 12.17 -15.03
N GLN A 236 5.14 11.97 -16.30
CA GLN A 236 4.26 12.28 -17.43
C GLN A 236 2.95 11.50 -17.38
N ILE A 237 3.01 10.20 -17.04
CA ILE A 237 1.80 9.37 -16.88
C ILE A 237 0.93 9.92 -15.74
N ILE A 238 1.52 10.23 -14.59
CA ILE A 238 0.80 10.77 -13.43
C ILE A 238 0.14 12.12 -13.78
N ARG A 239 0.87 13.02 -14.45
CA ARG A 239 0.35 14.34 -14.83
C ARG A 239 -0.74 14.26 -15.90
N ALA A 240 -0.60 13.34 -16.87
CA ALA A 240 -1.64 13.08 -17.85
C ALA A 240 -2.92 12.58 -17.19
N THR A 241 -2.78 11.60 -16.26
CA THR A 241 -3.91 11.09 -15.49
C THR A 241 -4.56 12.18 -14.63
N ALA A 242 -3.76 13.06 -14.02
CA ALA A 242 -4.27 14.19 -13.24
C ALA A 242 -5.12 15.12 -14.12
N LYS A 243 -4.63 15.43 -15.31
CA LYS A 243 -5.37 16.25 -16.27
C LYS A 243 -6.72 15.61 -16.62
N ASP A 244 -6.72 14.31 -16.94
CA ASP A 244 -7.94 13.58 -17.30
C ASP A 244 -8.96 13.60 -16.14
N VAL A 245 -8.52 13.29 -14.92
CA VAL A 245 -9.39 13.30 -13.72
C VAL A 245 -10.00 14.69 -13.50
N PHE A 246 -9.20 15.75 -13.53
CA PHE A 246 -9.70 17.11 -13.35
C PHE A 246 -10.62 17.56 -14.48
N GLU A 247 -10.32 17.22 -15.75
CA GLU A 247 -11.19 17.57 -16.87
C GLU A 247 -12.54 16.82 -16.82
N GLU A 248 -12.56 15.56 -16.43
CA GLU A 248 -13.79 14.78 -16.25
C GLU A 248 -14.70 15.43 -15.18
N HIS A 249 -14.11 15.87 -14.08
CA HIS A 249 -14.83 16.56 -13.01
C HIS A 249 -15.30 17.97 -13.43
N TYR A 250 -14.50 18.71 -14.17
CA TYR A 250 -14.87 20.04 -14.68
C TYR A 250 -16.06 19.97 -15.64
N LYS A 251 -16.10 18.95 -16.50
CA LYS A 251 -17.24 18.72 -17.43
C LYS A 251 -18.53 18.33 -16.70
N SER A 252 -18.45 17.79 -15.50
CA SER A 252 -19.62 17.45 -14.68
C SER A 252 -20.25 18.66 -13.95
N GLY A 253 -19.73 19.89 -14.14
CA GLY A 253 -20.31 21.11 -13.61
C GLY A 253 -19.93 21.44 -12.16
N THR A 254 -18.90 20.77 -11.62
CA THR A 254 -18.31 21.13 -10.34
C THR A 254 -17.11 22.04 -10.57
N GLU A 255 -17.11 23.27 -10.00
CA GLU A 255 -15.93 24.13 -10.02
C GLU A 255 -14.80 23.50 -9.20
N PRO A 256 -13.54 23.57 -9.69
CA PRO A 256 -12.40 23.13 -8.88
C PRO A 256 -12.26 24.04 -7.66
N VAL A 257 -12.10 23.42 -6.52
CA VAL A 257 -11.82 24.11 -5.24
C VAL A 257 -10.34 24.45 -5.16
#